data_46cdd2b018ab781bae13026f53253deb
#
_entry.id   46cdd2b018ab781bae13026f53253deb
#
_cell.length_a   1.000
_cell.length_b   1.000
_cell.length_c   1.000
_cell.angle_alpha   90.00
_cell.angle_beta   90.00
_cell.angle_gamma   90.00
#
_symmetry.space_group_name_H-M   'P 1'
#
loop_
_entity.id
_entity.type
_entity.pdbx_description
1 polymer ?
#
loop_
_entity_poly.entity_id
_entity_poly.type
_entity_poly.pdbx_seq_one_letter_code
_entity_poly.pdbx_strand_id
1 'polypeptide(L)'
;MDEPAGFALGSSRVVYMHDPAVIDSAGDGVLQWGAAFKRFHGTRAAEAAHSGEVFGVCGAACLVTKGAFEELRGFDEHFFVSHEDVDLSYRARLLGYRCRYAADAVVRHHGSATLGRTSAFAVFHGQRNLEWLYLKNSPLSILLRSMPGHLLYTVAAAGYFARLGLLGAFLRGKLAAVAGVPRVLRQRAIVQRTRRVGAGAIWPLLERRWLATKLAEKRFDVDLAGAVSQSNAAQKDAVRR
;
A
#
# COMPACT_ATOMS: atom_id res chain seq x y z
N MET A 1 -12.32 25.00 8.55
CA MET A 1 -10.91 24.58 8.65
C MET A 1 -10.24 25.02 7.37
N ASP A 2 -9.43 26.06 7.44
CA ASP A 2 -8.66 26.53 6.29
C ASP A 2 -7.61 25.47 5.98
N GLU A 3 -7.79 24.77 4.85
CA GLU A 3 -6.80 23.80 4.38
C GLU A 3 -5.50 24.52 4.00
N PRO A 4 -4.33 24.09 4.51
CA PRO A 4 -3.07 24.57 3.98
C PRO A 4 -3.05 24.30 2.48
N ALA A 5 -2.78 25.30 1.65
CA ALA A 5 -2.84 25.21 0.20
C ALA A 5 -2.18 23.93 -0.35
N GLY A 6 -2.94 23.15 -1.09
CA GLY A 6 -2.49 21.94 -1.78
C GLY A 6 -2.72 20.60 -1.07
N PHE A 7 -3.16 20.55 0.19
CA PHE A 7 -3.55 19.29 0.83
C PHE A 7 -4.99 18.93 0.45
N ALA A 8 -5.16 17.76 -0.16
CA ALA A 8 -6.46 17.26 -0.58
C ALA A 8 -6.77 15.86 -0.05
N LEU A 9 -5.77 15.18 0.54
CA LEU A 9 -5.90 13.88 1.15
C LEU A 9 -5.39 13.90 2.59
N GLY A 10 -6.11 13.23 3.49
CA GLY A 10 -5.76 13.06 4.89
C GLY A 10 -5.71 11.59 5.28
N SER A 11 -4.64 11.17 5.97
CA SER A 11 -4.49 9.83 6.52
C SER A 11 -4.52 9.88 8.03
N SER A 12 -5.30 9.01 8.64
CA SER A 12 -5.37 8.83 10.09
C SER A 12 -4.21 8.00 10.62
N ARG A 13 -3.94 8.06 11.93
CA ARG A 13 -3.14 7.08 12.64
C ARG A 13 -3.96 5.81 12.86
N VAL A 14 -3.74 4.80 12.04
CA VAL A 14 -4.43 3.53 12.13
C VAL A 14 -3.63 2.61 13.05
N VAL A 15 -4.25 2.20 14.15
CA VAL A 15 -3.66 1.26 15.12
C VAL A 15 -4.42 -0.06 15.13
N TYR A 16 -3.80 -1.13 15.62
CA TYR A 16 -4.49 -2.41 15.74
C TYR A 16 -5.58 -2.39 16.80
N MET A 17 -6.73 -3.01 16.51
CA MET A 17 -7.84 -3.11 17.46
C MET A 17 -7.44 -3.89 18.73
N HIS A 18 -6.69 -4.98 18.56
CA HIS A 18 -6.25 -5.86 19.65
C HIS A 18 -5.04 -5.32 20.43
N ASP A 19 -4.23 -4.45 19.81
CA ASP A 19 -3.11 -3.77 20.46
C ASP A 19 -3.00 -2.33 19.94
N PRO A 20 -3.71 -1.37 20.56
CA PRO A 20 -3.67 0.03 20.12
C PRO A 20 -2.32 0.73 20.32
N ALA A 21 -1.37 0.09 21.01
CA ALA A 21 0.00 0.58 21.11
C ALA A 21 0.83 0.29 19.86
N VAL A 22 0.31 -0.49 18.91
CA VAL A 22 0.98 -0.88 17.67
C VAL A 22 0.30 -0.27 16.45
N ILE A 23 1.09 0.32 15.56
CA ILE A 23 0.63 0.95 14.31
C ILE A 23 0.30 -0.13 13.27
N ASP A 24 -0.89 -0.04 12.65
CA ASP A 24 -1.20 -0.73 11.40
C ASP A 24 -0.75 0.12 10.19
N SER A 25 -1.06 1.42 10.15
CA SER A 25 -0.54 2.35 9.15
C SER A 25 -0.56 3.80 9.67
N ALA A 26 0.48 4.56 9.34
CA ALA A 26 0.54 6.01 9.47
C ALA A 26 0.62 6.66 8.07
N GLY A 27 -0.29 6.25 7.19
CA GLY A 27 -0.27 6.53 5.76
C GLY A 27 0.54 5.51 4.98
N ASP A 28 0.38 5.52 3.67
CA ASP A 28 1.04 4.57 2.78
C ASP A 28 2.14 5.26 1.96
N GLY A 29 3.12 4.48 1.56
CA GLY A 29 4.22 4.93 0.73
C GLY A 29 4.45 4.02 -0.46
N VAL A 30 5.26 4.49 -1.40
CA VAL A 30 5.73 3.73 -2.55
C VAL A 30 7.25 3.71 -2.55
N LEU A 31 7.83 2.54 -2.74
CA LEU A 31 9.26 2.36 -2.88
C LEU A 31 9.71 2.83 -4.27
N GLN A 32 10.96 3.26 -4.41
CA GLN A 32 11.53 3.61 -5.72
C GLN A 32 11.45 2.44 -6.73
N TRP A 33 11.34 1.22 -6.27
CA TRP A 33 11.18 0.01 -7.08
C TRP A 33 9.71 -0.40 -7.29
N GLY A 34 8.76 0.50 -7.02
CA GLY A 34 7.34 0.39 -7.37
C GLY A 34 6.46 -0.37 -6.39
N ALA A 35 7.00 -0.99 -5.34
CA ALA A 35 6.18 -1.65 -4.34
C ALA A 35 5.60 -0.66 -3.32
N ALA A 36 4.34 -0.85 -2.95
CA ALA A 36 3.71 -0.10 -1.87
C ALA A 36 4.11 -0.66 -0.50
N PHE A 37 4.05 0.17 0.53
CA PHE A 37 4.26 -0.20 1.93
C PHE A 37 3.45 0.70 2.86
N LYS A 38 3.13 0.18 4.05
CA LYS A 38 2.51 0.94 5.13
C LYS A 38 3.60 1.58 6.00
N ARG A 39 3.46 2.90 6.22
CA ARG A 39 4.42 3.61 7.07
C ARG A 39 4.23 3.23 8.54
N PHE A 40 5.32 3.08 9.26
CA PHE A 40 5.38 2.69 10.67
C PHE A 40 4.67 1.37 11.01
N HIS A 41 4.41 0.53 10.01
CA HIS A 41 3.75 -0.76 10.22
C HIS A 41 4.47 -1.62 11.26
N GLY A 42 3.75 -2.05 12.30
CA GLY A 42 4.28 -2.89 13.37
C GLY A 42 5.15 -2.15 14.39
N THR A 43 5.33 -0.84 14.29
CA THR A 43 6.07 -0.06 15.30
C THR A 43 5.14 0.45 16.40
N ARG A 44 5.72 1.00 17.47
CA ARG A 44 4.97 1.58 18.57
C ARG A 44 4.26 2.87 18.14
N ALA A 45 3.05 3.09 18.62
CA ALA A 45 2.24 4.27 18.30
C ALA A 45 2.95 5.61 18.62
N ALA A 46 3.83 5.61 19.62
CA ALA A 46 4.64 6.77 19.97
C ALA A 46 5.63 7.20 18.86
N GLU A 47 6.09 6.26 18.04
CA GLU A 47 7.01 6.56 16.92
C GLU A 47 6.35 7.34 15.79
N ALA A 48 5.00 7.25 15.68
CA ALA A 48 4.20 7.95 14.70
C ALA A 48 3.41 9.12 15.32
N ALA A 49 3.94 9.76 16.36
CA ALA A 49 3.25 10.80 17.12
C ALA A 49 3.18 12.18 16.42
N HIS A 50 3.98 12.39 15.36
CA HIS A 50 4.06 13.68 14.70
C HIS A 50 3.33 13.67 13.35
N SER A 51 2.38 14.62 13.22
CA SER A 51 1.69 14.89 11.96
C SER A 51 2.65 15.45 10.91
N GLY A 52 2.39 15.17 9.64
CA GLY A 52 3.26 15.65 8.56
C GLY A 52 2.79 15.23 7.19
N GLU A 53 3.56 15.60 6.17
CA GLU A 53 3.29 15.18 4.81
C GLU A 53 3.69 13.72 4.60
N VAL A 54 2.84 12.98 3.90
CA VAL A 54 3.06 11.56 3.55
C VAL A 54 2.79 11.35 2.07
N PHE A 55 3.30 10.26 1.49
CA PHE A 55 3.05 9.96 0.07
C PHE A 55 1.56 9.75 -0.21
N GLY A 56 0.89 8.95 0.57
CA GLY A 56 -0.49 8.55 0.35
C GLY A 56 -1.25 8.20 1.63
N VAL A 57 -2.53 7.99 1.47
CA VAL A 57 -3.46 7.61 2.54
C VAL A 57 -3.59 6.09 2.64
N CYS A 58 -3.91 5.60 3.84
CA CYS A 58 -4.35 4.23 4.05
C CYS A 58 -5.88 4.16 3.93
N GLY A 59 -6.39 3.29 3.06
CA GLY A 59 -7.81 3.12 2.79
C GLY A 59 -8.64 2.65 3.98
N ALA A 60 -8.01 2.14 5.05
CA ALA A 60 -8.71 1.78 6.28
C ALA A 60 -9.36 2.98 6.97
N ALA A 61 -8.74 4.18 6.87
CA ALA A 61 -9.30 5.42 7.40
C ALA A 61 -8.63 6.63 6.75
N CYS A 62 -9.28 7.20 5.77
CA CYS A 62 -8.77 8.38 5.07
C CYS A 62 -9.87 9.40 4.79
N LEU A 63 -9.44 10.61 4.51
CA LEU A 63 -10.28 11.71 4.05
C LEU A 63 -9.75 12.15 2.68
N VAL A 64 -10.66 12.42 1.76
CA VAL A 64 -10.34 13.02 0.46
C VAL A 64 -11.32 14.17 0.25
N THR A 65 -10.84 15.33 -0.16
CA THR A 65 -11.74 16.44 -0.49
C THR A 65 -12.60 16.07 -1.70
N LYS A 66 -13.86 16.51 -1.69
CA LYS A 66 -14.80 16.19 -2.76
C LYS A 66 -14.25 16.56 -4.15
N GLY A 67 -13.71 17.78 -4.29
CA GLY A 67 -13.16 18.23 -5.56
C GLY A 67 -11.99 17.38 -6.07
N ALA A 68 -11.07 16.99 -5.18
CA ALA A 68 -9.98 16.09 -5.54
C ALA A 68 -10.49 14.68 -5.90
N PHE A 69 -11.46 14.15 -5.16
CA PHE A 69 -12.03 12.82 -5.43
C PHE A 69 -12.73 12.78 -6.79
N GLU A 70 -13.50 13.82 -7.14
CA GLU A 70 -14.16 13.95 -8.44
C GLU A 70 -13.15 14.10 -9.59
N GLU A 71 -12.13 14.95 -9.42
CA GLU A 71 -11.07 15.12 -10.42
C GLU A 71 -10.27 13.84 -10.64
N LEU A 72 -9.99 13.09 -9.57
CA LEU A 72 -9.33 11.79 -9.61
C LEU A 72 -10.25 10.70 -10.20
N ARG A 73 -11.55 10.96 -10.36
CA ARG A 73 -12.58 9.98 -10.76
C ARG A 73 -12.69 8.80 -9.80
N GLY A 74 -12.52 9.07 -8.49
CA GLY A 74 -12.65 8.07 -7.45
C GLY A 74 -11.59 6.98 -7.48
N PHE A 75 -11.92 5.84 -6.87
CA PHE A 75 -11.10 4.63 -6.92
C PHE A 75 -11.21 3.93 -8.27
N ASP A 76 -10.13 3.28 -8.69
CA ASP A 76 -10.16 2.39 -9.85
C ASP A 76 -10.71 1.01 -9.42
N GLU A 77 -11.97 0.74 -9.76
CA GLU A 77 -12.71 -0.47 -9.36
C GLU A 77 -12.03 -1.78 -9.79
N HIS A 78 -11.18 -1.74 -10.81
CA HIS A 78 -10.45 -2.93 -11.27
C HIS A 78 -9.43 -3.44 -10.25
N PHE A 79 -8.98 -2.60 -9.33
CA PHE A 79 -8.13 -3.07 -8.22
C PHE A 79 -8.91 -4.01 -7.32
N PHE A 80 -10.20 -3.76 -7.11
CA PHE A 80 -11.13 -4.52 -6.27
C PHE A 80 -10.71 -4.51 -4.79
N VAL A 81 -9.48 -4.93 -4.46
CA VAL A 81 -8.91 -4.97 -3.12
C VAL A 81 -7.39 -4.91 -3.19
N SER A 82 -6.77 -4.21 -2.27
CA SER A 82 -5.32 -3.93 -2.15
C SER A 82 -4.78 -2.99 -3.23
N HIS A 83 -4.10 -1.95 -2.79
CA HIS A 83 -3.45 -0.90 -3.59
C HIS A 83 -4.40 0.09 -4.29
N GLU A 84 -5.72 0.01 -4.13
CA GLU A 84 -6.68 0.99 -4.65
C GLU A 84 -6.47 2.38 -4.04
N ASP A 85 -6.12 2.43 -2.75
CA ASP A 85 -5.80 3.63 -1.99
C ASP A 85 -4.44 4.22 -2.39
N VAL A 86 -3.45 3.36 -2.60
CA VAL A 86 -2.13 3.77 -3.11
C VAL A 86 -2.23 4.27 -4.56
N ASP A 87 -3.08 3.65 -5.40
CA ASP A 87 -3.36 4.12 -6.76
C ASP A 87 -4.00 5.52 -6.75
N LEU A 88 -5.02 5.73 -5.92
CA LEU A 88 -5.66 7.03 -5.73
C LEU A 88 -4.64 8.08 -5.29
N SER A 89 -3.82 7.74 -4.29
CA SER A 89 -2.78 8.60 -3.76
C SER A 89 -1.72 8.95 -4.81
N TYR A 90 -1.29 7.98 -5.60
CA TYR A 90 -0.29 8.22 -6.65
C TYR A 90 -0.85 9.16 -7.74
N ARG A 91 -2.11 8.94 -8.17
CA ARG A 91 -2.78 9.85 -9.13
C ARG A 91 -2.91 11.26 -8.56
N ALA A 92 -3.24 11.38 -7.27
CA ALA A 92 -3.29 12.67 -6.57
C ALA A 92 -1.93 13.38 -6.60
N ARG A 93 -0.84 12.65 -6.30
CA ARG A 93 0.52 13.17 -6.39
C ARG A 93 0.88 13.64 -7.81
N LEU A 94 0.46 12.92 -8.83
CA LEU A 94 0.69 13.30 -10.23
C LEU A 94 -0.08 14.56 -10.63
N LEU A 95 -1.22 14.85 -10.01
CA LEU A 95 -1.97 16.10 -10.16
C LEU A 95 -1.42 17.24 -9.28
N GLY A 96 -0.40 16.99 -8.45
CA GLY A 96 0.20 17.99 -7.57
C GLY A 96 -0.46 18.12 -6.20
N TYR A 97 -1.46 17.30 -5.89
CA TYR A 97 -2.07 17.27 -4.57
C TYR A 97 -1.12 16.71 -3.51
N ARG A 98 -1.28 17.21 -2.30
CA ARG A 98 -0.51 16.77 -1.13
C ARG A 98 -1.38 15.93 -0.21
N CYS A 99 -0.75 15.02 0.52
CA CYS A 99 -1.40 14.17 1.51
C CYS A 99 -0.82 14.47 2.90
N ARG A 100 -1.71 14.67 3.89
CA ARG A 100 -1.34 14.93 5.27
C ARG A 100 -1.66 13.72 6.15
N TYR A 101 -0.69 13.30 6.93
CA TYR A 101 -0.91 12.40 8.05
C TYR A 101 -1.28 13.22 9.30
N ALA A 102 -2.39 12.86 9.95
CA ALA A 102 -2.89 13.47 11.17
C ALA A 102 -2.68 12.49 12.34
N ALA A 103 -1.65 12.71 13.15
CA ALA A 103 -1.28 11.81 14.23
C ALA A 103 -2.35 11.74 15.33
N ASP A 104 -3.12 12.82 15.53
CA ASP A 104 -4.17 12.89 16.54
C ASP A 104 -5.49 12.23 16.12
N ALA A 105 -5.66 11.99 14.81
CA ALA A 105 -6.81 11.26 14.27
C ALA A 105 -6.56 9.74 14.38
N VAL A 106 -6.89 9.18 15.54
CA VAL A 106 -6.62 7.76 15.84
C VAL A 106 -7.81 6.88 15.47
N VAL A 107 -7.57 5.86 14.67
CA VAL A 107 -8.58 4.86 14.27
C VAL A 107 -8.09 3.45 14.60
N ARG A 108 -8.94 2.65 15.22
CA ARG A 108 -8.67 1.24 15.52
C ARG A 108 -9.15 0.36 14.37
N HIS A 109 -8.29 -0.55 13.91
CA HIS A 109 -8.56 -1.39 12.76
C HIS A 109 -8.21 -2.85 13.07
N HIS A 110 -9.05 -3.78 12.61
CA HIS A 110 -8.81 -5.21 12.78
C HIS A 110 -7.68 -5.75 11.89
N GLY A 111 -7.12 -4.90 11.02
CA GLY A 111 -6.16 -5.34 10.01
C GLY A 111 -6.85 -6.21 8.95
N SER A 112 -6.10 -7.13 8.36
CA SER A 112 -6.61 -8.04 7.32
C SER A 112 -7.41 -9.21 7.91
N ALA A 113 -8.28 -8.97 8.90
CA ALA A 113 -9.03 -10.02 9.60
C ALA A 113 -9.92 -10.83 8.66
N THR A 114 -10.53 -10.19 7.67
CA THR A 114 -11.45 -10.82 6.71
C THR A 114 -10.71 -11.62 5.63
N LEU A 115 -9.59 -11.10 5.13
CA LEU A 115 -8.92 -11.67 3.96
C LEU A 115 -7.71 -12.54 4.32
N GLY A 116 -7.18 -12.41 5.54
CA GLY A 116 -5.92 -13.02 5.93
C GLY A 116 -4.74 -12.45 5.13
N ARG A 117 -3.70 -11.93 5.80
CA ARG A 117 -2.55 -11.27 5.13
C ARG A 117 -1.77 -12.17 4.18
N THR A 118 -1.75 -13.46 4.49
CA THR A 118 -1.01 -14.50 3.74
C THR A 118 -1.93 -15.49 3.05
N SER A 119 -3.20 -15.12 2.80
CA SER A 119 -4.09 -15.96 2.01
C SER A 119 -3.72 -15.94 0.52
N ALA A 120 -4.01 -17.03 -0.19
CA ALA A 120 -3.81 -17.11 -1.64
C ALA A 120 -4.56 -15.99 -2.38
N PHE A 121 -5.74 -15.59 -1.87
CA PHE A 121 -6.53 -14.49 -2.39
C PHE A 121 -5.79 -13.14 -2.26
N ALA A 122 -5.30 -12.83 -1.06
CA ALA A 122 -4.57 -11.58 -0.81
C ALA A 122 -3.27 -11.51 -1.63
N VAL A 123 -2.53 -12.62 -1.75
CA VAL A 123 -1.32 -12.70 -2.55
C VAL A 123 -1.63 -12.49 -4.04
N PHE A 124 -2.66 -13.15 -4.57
CA PHE A 124 -3.07 -12.98 -5.96
C PHE A 124 -3.39 -11.51 -6.27
N HIS A 125 -4.31 -10.90 -5.53
CA HIS A 125 -4.72 -9.51 -5.77
C HIS A 125 -3.58 -8.53 -5.52
N GLY A 126 -2.85 -8.68 -4.42
CA GLY A 126 -1.71 -7.81 -4.11
C GLY A 126 -0.63 -7.83 -5.18
N GLN A 127 -0.28 -9.01 -5.70
CA GLN A 127 0.76 -9.13 -6.72
C GLN A 127 0.31 -8.67 -8.11
N ARG A 128 -0.96 -8.90 -8.48
CA ARG A 128 -1.56 -8.35 -9.69
C ARG A 128 -1.59 -6.82 -9.65
N ASN A 129 -2.13 -6.28 -8.58
CA ASN A 129 -2.39 -4.85 -8.43
C ASN A 129 -1.11 -4.02 -8.29
N LEU A 130 -0.07 -4.61 -7.70
CA LEU A 130 1.25 -3.99 -7.63
C LEU A 130 1.81 -3.69 -9.03
N GLU A 131 1.70 -4.63 -9.98
CA GLU A 131 2.14 -4.42 -11.36
C GLU A 131 1.31 -3.33 -12.05
N TRP A 132 -0.01 -3.34 -11.84
CA TRP A 132 -0.88 -2.33 -12.41
C TRP A 132 -0.62 -0.94 -11.84
N LEU A 133 -0.42 -0.83 -10.51
CA LEU A 133 -0.02 0.39 -9.84
C LEU A 133 1.26 0.96 -10.43
N TYR A 134 2.29 0.12 -10.53
CA TYR A 134 3.61 0.48 -11.03
C TYR A 134 3.56 0.93 -12.50
N LEU A 135 2.95 0.14 -13.36
CA LEU A 135 2.85 0.43 -14.80
C LEU A 135 1.96 1.64 -15.08
N LYS A 136 0.80 1.76 -14.42
CA LYS A 136 -0.19 2.83 -14.66
C LYS A 136 0.33 4.18 -14.25
N ASN A 137 0.88 4.30 -13.04
CA ASN A 137 1.11 5.60 -12.41
C ASN A 137 2.54 6.13 -12.58
N SER A 138 3.56 5.27 -12.65
CA SER A 138 4.94 5.75 -12.71
C SER A 138 5.23 6.47 -14.03
N PRO A 139 5.74 7.71 -14.02
CA PRO A 139 6.27 8.37 -15.21
C PRO A 139 7.31 7.49 -15.94
N LEU A 140 7.44 7.62 -17.26
CA LEU A 140 8.30 6.75 -18.05
C LEU A 140 9.75 6.73 -17.55
N SER A 141 10.31 7.88 -17.22
CA SER A 141 11.68 7.98 -16.69
C SER A 141 11.84 7.27 -15.33
N ILE A 142 10.80 7.25 -14.48
CA ILE A 142 10.79 6.48 -13.24
C ILE A 142 10.72 4.98 -13.57
N LEU A 143 9.85 4.56 -14.49
CA LEU A 143 9.76 3.15 -14.91
C LEU A 143 11.12 2.63 -15.40
N LEU A 144 11.76 3.35 -16.32
CA LEU A 144 13.04 2.93 -16.88
C LEU A 144 14.14 2.88 -15.82
N ARG A 145 14.19 3.88 -14.93
CA ARG A 145 15.19 3.95 -13.87
C ARG A 145 15.02 2.87 -12.81
N SER A 146 13.78 2.54 -12.46
CA SER A 146 13.46 1.60 -11.37
C SER A 146 13.28 0.16 -11.84
N MET A 147 13.15 -0.10 -13.14
CA MET A 147 12.88 -1.43 -13.69
C MET A 147 13.86 -2.53 -13.20
N PRO A 148 15.18 -2.33 -13.19
CA PRO A 148 16.08 -3.37 -12.67
C PRO A 148 15.80 -3.73 -11.22
N GLY A 149 15.55 -2.72 -10.38
CA GLY A 149 15.18 -2.93 -8.98
C GLY A 149 13.80 -3.59 -8.83
N HIS A 150 12.83 -3.23 -9.68
CA HIS A 150 11.50 -3.85 -9.69
C HIS A 150 11.57 -5.34 -10.04
N LEU A 151 12.38 -5.71 -11.01
CA LEU A 151 12.62 -7.12 -11.37
C LEU A 151 13.28 -7.88 -10.21
N LEU A 152 14.31 -7.30 -9.59
CA LEU A 152 14.96 -7.91 -8.43
C LEU A 152 13.97 -8.09 -7.27
N TYR A 153 13.14 -7.08 -6.98
CA TYR A 153 12.07 -7.18 -5.99
C TYR A 153 11.09 -8.31 -6.32
N THR A 154 10.69 -8.44 -7.59
CA THR A 154 9.76 -9.49 -8.05
C THR A 154 10.35 -10.88 -7.84
N VAL A 155 11.63 -11.09 -8.15
CA VAL A 155 12.33 -12.37 -7.89
C VAL A 155 12.42 -12.67 -6.39
N ALA A 156 12.80 -11.67 -5.58
CA ALA A 156 12.84 -11.82 -4.12
C ALA A 156 11.45 -12.15 -3.54
N ALA A 157 10.40 -11.50 -4.02
CA ALA A 157 9.02 -11.78 -3.62
C ALA A 157 8.58 -13.19 -4.04
N ALA A 158 8.94 -13.66 -5.22
CA ALA A 158 8.67 -15.04 -5.65
C ALA A 158 9.30 -16.06 -4.70
N GLY A 159 10.57 -15.86 -4.32
CA GLY A 159 11.26 -16.71 -3.34
C GLY A 159 10.59 -16.67 -1.96
N TYR A 160 10.15 -15.49 -1.50
CA TYR A 160 9.42 -15.35 -0.25
C TYR A 160 8.08 -16.12 -0.27
N PHE A 161 7.26 -15.95 -1.31
CA PHE A 161 5.98 -16.65 -1.42
C PHE A 161 6.14 -18.15 -1.71
N ALA A 162 7.23 -18.58 -2.33
CA ALA A 162 7.56 -19.99 -2.47
C ALA A 162 7.80 -20.65 -1.10
N ARG A 163 8.54 -20.00 -0.20
CA ARG A 163 8.76 -20.49 1.19
C ARG A 163 7.47 -20.60 1.99
N LEU A 164 6.47 -19.77 1.68
CA LEU A 164 5.15 -19.82 2.32
C LEU A 164 4.16 -20.79 1.65
N GLY A 165 4.56 -21.53 0.60
CA GLY A 165 3.65 -22.37 -0.17
C GLY A 165 2.66 -21.61 -1.06
N LEU A 166 2.88 -20.32 -1.28
CA LEU A 166 1.97 -19.42 -2.01
C LEU A 166 2.48 -19.01 -3.41
N LEU A 167 3.51 -19.69 -3.93
CA LEU A 167 4.07 -19.41 -5.25
C LEU A 167 3.03 -19.48 -6.36
N GLY A 168 2.11 -20.45 -6.29
CA GLY A 168 1.03 -20.59 -7.29
C GLY A 168 0.09 -19.37 -7.32
N ALA A 169 -0.26 -18.81 -6.16
CA ALA A 169 -1.06 -17.58 -6.07
C ALA A 169 -0.28 -16.37 -6.61
N PHE A 170 1.00 -16.26 -6.26
CA PHE A 170 1.90 -15.22 -6.77
C PHE A 170 1.97 -15.25 -8.31
N LEU A 171 2.27 -16.41 -8.90
CA LEU A 171 2.39 -16.55 -10.35
C LEU A 171 1.07 -16.25 -11.07
N ARG A 172 -0.06 -16.75 -10.55
CA ARG A 172 -1.39 -16.41 -11.10
C ARG A 172 -1.65 -14.91 -11.05
N GLY A 173 -1.27 -14.23 -9.95
CA GLY A 173 -1.35 -12.78 -9.86
C GLY A 173 -0.52 -12.08 -10.93
N LYS A 174 0.73 -12.50 -11.17
CA LYS A 174 1.59 -11.94 -12.22
C LYS A 174 1.03 -12.19 -13.63
N LEU A 175 0.53 -13.39 -13.92
CA LEU A 175 -0.13 -13.69 -15.19
C LEU A 175 -1.39 -12.84 -15.41
N ALA A 176 -2.22 -12.69 -14.38
CA ALA A 176 -3.38 -11.81 -14.45
C ALA A 176 -3.00 -10.33 -14.63
N ALA A 177 -1.88 -9.91 -14.08
CA ALA A 177 -1.33 -8.57 -14.32
C ALA A 177 -0.97 -8.38 -15.80
N VAL A 178 -0.28 -9.35 -16.42
CA VAL A 178 0.07 -9.33 -17.85
C VAL A 178 -1.19 -9.30 -18.71
N ALA A 179 -2.19 -10.13 -18.42
CA ALA A 179 -3.47 -10.13 -19.14
C ALA A 179 -4.19 -8.78 -19.07
N GLY A 180 -4.03 -8.03 -17.97
CA GLY A 180 -4.60 -6.71 -17.79
C GLY A 180 -3.83 -5.57 -18.48
N VAL A 181 -2.64 -5.79 -19.02
CA VAL A 181 -1.76 -4.75 -19.59
C VAL A 181 -2.46 -3.87 -20.65
N PRO A 182 -3.24 -4.38 -21.62
CA PRO A 182 -3.88 -3.50 -22.61
C PRO A 182 -4.81 -2.47 -21.98
N ARG A 183 -5.55 -2.83 -20.93
CA ARG A 183 -6.40 -1.91 -20.17
C ARG A 183 -5.55 -0.91 -19.37
N VAL A 184 -4.54 -1.40 -18.67
CA VAL A 184 -3.67 -0.58 -17.84
C VAL A 184 -2.93 0.46 -18.67
N LEU A 185 -2.51 0.13 -19.88
CA LEU A 185 -1.88 1.08 -20.80
C LEU A 185 -2.84 2.17 -21.27
N ARG A 186 -4.12 1.84 -21.49
CA ARG A 186 -5.15 2.86 -21.78
C ARG A 186 -5.35 3.81 -20.61
N GLN A 187 -5.45 3.28 -19.39
CA GLN A 187 -5.54 4.09 -18.17
C GLN A 187 -4.28 4.92 -17.95
N ARG A 188 -3.09 4.34 -18.16
CA ARG A 188 -1.81 5.04 -18.13
C ARG A 188 -1.79 6.23 -19.07
N ALA A 189 -2.27 6.07 -20.31
CA ALA A 189 -2.30 7.17 -21.28
C ALA A 189 -3.11 8.37 -20.75
N ILE A 190 -4.22 8.11 -20.05
CA ILE A 190 -5.02 9.16 -19.41
C ILE A 190 -4.22 9.79 -18.26
N VAL A 191 -3.74 9.00 -17.29
CA VAL A 191 -3.02 9.47 -16.11
C VAL A 191 -1.79 10.29 -16.49
N GLN A 192 -0.98 9.80 -17.44
CA GLN A 192 0.24 10.49 -17.84
C GLN A 192 -0.02 11.76 -18.67
N ARG A 193 -1.14 11.84 -19.37
CA ARG A 193 -1.54 13.05 -20.12
C ARG A 193 -2.12 14.13 -19.20
N THR A 194 -2.84 13.73 -18.16
CA THR A 194 -3.49 14.68 -17.23
C THR A 194 -2.59 15.12 -16.07
N ARG A 195 -1.44 14.47 -15.86
CA ARG A 195 -0.52 14.84 -14.79
C ARG A 195 -0.04 16.30 -14.91
N ARG A 196 0.07 16.96 -13.77
CA ARG A 196 0.56 18.35 -13.66
C ARG A 196 2.01 18.44 -13.20
N VAL A 197 2.53 17.36 -12.58
CA VAL A 197 3.90 17.31 -12.08
C VAL A 197 4.73 16.26 -12.81
N GLY A 198 6.02 16.54 -12.95
CA GLY A 198 6.97 15.65 -13.61
C GLY A 198 7.57 14.61 -12.68
N ALA A 199 8.36 13.69 -13.27
CA ALA A 199 9.06 12.65 -12.53
C ALA A 199 10.02 13.20 -11.45
N GLY A 200 10.60 14.39 -11.68
CA GLY A 200 11.49 15.05 -10.71
C GLY A 200 10.80 15.43 -9.40
N ALA A 201 9.50 15.74 -9.43
CA ALA A 201 8.71 16.00 -8.23
C ALA A 201 8.27 14.71 -7.53
N ILE A 202 8.05 13.62 -8.27
CA ILE A 202 7.60 12.34 -7.71
C ILE A 202 8.76 11.55 -7.12
N TRP A 203 9.92 11.50 -7.80
CA TRP A 203 11.04 10.66 -7.40
C TRP A 203 11.52 10.87 -5.94
N PRO A 204 11.64 12.10 -5.41
CA PRO A 204 12.05 12.33 -4.03
C PRO A 204 11.02 11.85 -2.99
N LEU A 205 9.74 11.70 -3.38
CA LEU A 205 8.67 11.22 -2.50
C LEU A 205 8.68 9.68 -2.34
N LEU A 206 9.42 8.97 -3.20
CA LEU A 206 9.52 7.51 -3.18
C LEU A 206 10.60 7.06 -2.18
N GLU A 207 10.28 6.07 -1.35
CA GLU A 207 11.20 5.54 -0.33
C GLU A 207 12.35 4.76 -1.00
N ARG A 208 13.57 5.06 -0.59
CA ARG A 208 14.81 4.49 -1.16
C ARG A 208 15.22 3.18 -0.49
N ARG A 209 14.93 3.02 0.82
CA ARG A 209 15.38 1.91 1.66
C ARG A 209 14.47 0.69 1.52
N TRP A 210 14.28 0.22 0.28
CA TRP A 210 13.32 -0.84 -0.04
C TRP A 210 13.50 -2.12 0.79
N LEU A 211 14.75 -2.60 0.95
CA LEU A 211 15.03 -3.87 1.65
C LEU A 211 14.69 -3.75 3.14
N ALA A 212 15.18 -2.70 3.80
CA ALA A 212 14.91 -2.46 5.21
C ALA A 212 13.40 -2.32 5.48
N THR A 213 12.70 -1.55 4.63
CA THR A 213 11.25 -1.34 4.73
C THR A 213 10.48 -2.65 4.58
N LYS A 214 10.80 -3.44 3.55
CA LYS A 214 10.09 -4.70 3.30
C LYS A 214 10.44 -5.80 4.30
N LEU A 215 11.66 -5.87 4.79
CA LEU A 215 12.03 -6.80 5.84
C LEU A 215 11.33 -6.47 7.17
N ALA A 216 11.22 -5.19 7.53
CA ALA A 216 10.50 -4.78 8.73
C ALA A 216 9.02 -5.16 8.66
N GLU A 217 8.32 -4.84 7.53
CA GLU A 217 6.93 -5.26 7.31
C GLU A 217 6.77 -6.79 7.44
N LYS A 218 7.63 -7.55 6.78
CA LYS A 218 7.47 -9.00 6.72
C LYS A 218 7.79 -9.72 8.03
N ARG A 219 8.74 -9.22 8.81
CA ARG A 219 9.01 -9.74 10.16
C ARG A 219 7.78 -9.58 11.04
N PHE A 220 7.20 -8.39 11.08
CA PHE A 220 6.00 -8.13 11.87
C PHE A 220 4.80 -8.98 11.42
N ASP A 221 4.56 -9.11 10.10
CA ASP A 221 3.48 -9.95 9.56
C ASP A 221 3.61 -11.42 10.00
N VAL A 222 4.82 -11.96 10.07
CA VAL A 222 5.09 -13.34 10.50
C VAL A 222 4.87 -13.49 12.00
N ASP A 223 5.38 -12.56 12.81
CA ASP A 223 5.23 -12.58 14.27
C ASP A 223 3.76 -12.49 14.68
N LEU A 224 2.99 -11.63 14.01
CA LEU A 224 1.55 -11.49 14.23
C LEU A 224 0.78 -12.76 13.85
N ALA A 225 1.11 -13.39 12.73
CA ALA A 225 0.48 -14.63 12.29
C ALA A 225 0.73 -15.76 13.30
N GLY A 226 1.92 -15.84 13.85
CA GLY A 226 2.29 -16.78 14.91
C GLY A 226 1.49 -16.55 16.19
N ALA A 227 1.36 -15.31 16.64
CA ALA A 227 0.62 -14.95 17.85
C ALA A 227 -0.89 -15.27 17.72
N VAL A 228 -1.50 -14.96 16.56
CA VAL A 228 -2.93 -15.27 16.29
C VAL A 228 -3.16 -16.79 16.26
N SER A 229 -2.26 -17.55 15.67
CA SER A 229 -2.36 -19.03 15.64
C SER A 229 -2.33 -19.64 17.03
N GLN A 230 -1.44 -19.16 17.90
CA GLN A 230 -1.33 -19.63 19.30
C GLN A 230 -2.58 -19.26 20.11
N SER A 231 -3.12 -18.05 19.95
CA SER A 231 -4.35 -17.61 20.61
C SER A 231 -5.56 -18.46 20.21
N ASN A 232 -5.70 -18.76 18.92
CA ASN A 232 -6.79 -19.61 18.42
C ASN A 232 -6.67 -21.07 18.89
N ALA A 233 -5.46 -21.60 19.03
CA ALA A 233 -5.22 -22.92 19.59
C ALA A 233 -5.61 -22.99 21.07
N ALA A 234 -5.17 -22.01 21.87
CA ALA A 234 -5.50 -21.92 23.29
C ALA A 234 -7.02 -21.79 23.53
N GLN A 235 -7.72 -21.03 22.68
CA GLN A 235 -9.18 -20.85 22.77
C GLN A 235 -9.94 -22.14 22.42
N LYS A 236 -9.47 -22.92 21.43
CA LYS A 236 -10.04 -24.22 21.10
C LYS A 236 -9.86 -25.25 22.21
N ASP A 237 -8.72 -25.23 22.89
CA ASP A 237 -8.44 -26.13 24.04
C ASP A 237 -9.26 -25.74 25.27
N ALA A 238 -9.53 -24.44 25.48
CA ALA A 238 -10.40 -23.97 26.56
C ALA A 238 -11.89 -24.36 26.36
N VAL A 239 -12.35 -24.44 25.12
CA VAL A 239 -13.76 -24.86 24.77
C VAL A 239 -13.91 -26.40 24.85
N ARG A 240 -12.82 -27.17 24.79
CA ARG A 240 -12.86 -28.64 24.88
C ARG A 240 -12.72 -29.18 26.31
N ARG A 241 -12.48 -28.34 27.28
CA ARG A 241 -12.48 -28.65 28.72
C ARG A 241 -13.77 -28.22 29.39
#